data_08ad91c98214ca324bc5993f5389b20a
#
_entry.id   08ad91c98214ca324bc5993f5389b20a
#
_cell.length_a   1.000
_cell.length_b   1.000
_cell.length_c   1.000
_cell.angle_alpha   90.00
_cell.angle_beta   90.00
_cell.angle_gamma   90.00
#
_symmetry.space_group_name_H-M   'P 1'
#
loop_
_entity.id
_entity.type
_entity.pdbx_description
1 polymer ?
#
loop_
_entity_poly.entity_id
_entity_poly.type
_entity_poly.pdbx_seq_one_letter_code
_entity_poly.pdbx_strand_id
1 'polypeptide(L)'
;VEILKYFKKKKGVYFNKKGWYLIGCEMPIQITPIKTYSNVVFVGYLDIVMYHEPTNTIKIIDIKTSKTTWNKKKKNDKGVRSQLILYKYFFSKLYDFPIENIEIEFFIVKRKLYENCDFVQKRIQIFVPPSGKTSINFSLKIVNDFIKRCFEPNGKIIEQHYKKNISEWSCRFCPWKFDEVNCPKNPKLLKLLKIA
;
A
#
# COMPACT_ATOMS: atom_id res chain seq x y z
N VAL A 1 -4.30 -22.15 -8.65
CA VAL A 1 -3.51 -23.11 -9.47
C VAL A 1 -3.03 -22.47 -10.77
N GLU A 2 -3.88 -21.80 -11.59
CA GLU A 2 -3.49 -21.22 -12.88
C GLU A 2 -2.47 -20.07 -12.76
N ILE A 3 -2.61 -19.20 -11.76
CA ILE A 3 -1.67 -18.09 -11.54
C ILE A 3 -0.27 -18.63 -11.24
N LEU A 4 -0.15 -19.66 -10.41
CA LEU A 4 1.14 -20.27 -10.11
C LEU A 4 1.77 -20.92 -11.36
N LYS A 5 0.98 -21.64 -12.16
CA LYS A 5 1.43 -22.20 -13.45
C LYS A 5 1.92 -21.10 -14.40
N TYR A 6 1.20 -19.98 -14.47
CA TYR A 6 1.59 -18.81 -15.27
C TYR A 6 2.95 -18.26 -14.84
N PHE A 7 3.17 -18.03 -13.53
CA PHE A 7 4.44 -17.50 -13.04
C PHE A 7 5.59 -18.49 -13.21
N LYS A 8 5.35 -19.80 -13.00
CA LYS A 8 6.37 -20.82 -13.27
C LYS A 8 6.87 -20.74 -14.72
N LYS A 9 5.95 -20.56 -15.69
CA LYS A 9 6.28 -20.44 -17.12
C LYS A 9 6.91 -19.09 -17.48
N LYS A 10 6.57 -17.99 -16.77
CA LYS A 10 6.99 -16.60 -17.10
C LYS A 10 8.00 -16.01 -16.11
N LYS A 11 8.63 -16.84 -15.28
CA LYS A 11 9.62 -16.43 -14.27
C LYS A 11 10.70 -15.49 -14.85
N GLY A 12 11.29 -15.86 -16.00
CA GLY A 12 12.35 -15.09 -16.64
C GLY A 12 11.90 -13.72 -17.17
N VAL A 13 10.60 -13.53 -17.42
CA VAL A 13 10.07 -12.26 -17.93
C VAL A 13 10.00 -11.20 -16.84
N TYR A 14 9.69 -11.59 -15.61
CA TYR A 14 9.39 -10.65 -14.53
C TYR A 14 10.50 -10.54 -13.50
N PHE A 15 11.13 -11.64 -13.09
CA PHE A 15 11.96 -11.69 -11.89
C PHE A 15 13.41 -12.16 -12.15
N ASN A 16 13.72 -12.69 -13.31
CA ASN A 16 15.05 -13.24 -13.63
C ASN A 16 15.68 -12.46 -14.79
N LYS A 17 15.93 -11.17 -14.59
CA LYS A 17 16.60 -10.30 -15.56
C LYS A 17 18.08 -10.18 -15.21
N LYS A 18 18.94 -10.08 -16.26
CA LYS A 18 20.39 -9.89 -16.08
C LYS A 18 20.68 -8.69 -15.16
N GLY A 19 21.60 -8.87 -14.23
CA GLY A 19 22.01 -7.86 -13.27
C GLY A 19 21.05 -7.61 -12.10
N TRP A 20 19.88 -8.26 -12.06
CA TRP A 20 18.93 -8.16 -10.95
C TRP A 20 19.06 -9.35 -10.00
N TYR A 21 19.17 -9.05 -8.72
CA TYR A 21 19.24 -10.03 -7.62
C TYR A 21 18.07 -9.86 -6.68
N LEU A 22 17.49 -10.96 -6.21
CA LEU A 22 16.48 -10.95 -5.15
C LEU A 22 17.19 -10.73 -3.81
N ILE A 23 16.87 -9.64 -3.10
CA ILE A 23 17.38 -9.37 -1.75
C ILE A 23 16.50 -10.04 -0.71
N GLY A 24 15.18 -9.91 -0.85
CA GLY A 24 14.25 -10.50 0.10
C GLY A 24 12.81 -10.51 -0.38
N CYS A 25 12.03 -11.38 0.26
CA CYS A 25 10.58 -11.44 0.18
C CYS A 25 10.01 -11.27 1.58
N GLU A 26 8.85 -10.59 1.71
CA GLU A 26 8.22 -10.28 3.00
C GLU A 26 9.22 -9.62 3.97
N MET A 27 10.06 -8.73 3.43
CA MET A 27 11.14 -8.10 4.17
C MET A 27 10.57 -7.06 5.14
N PRO A 28 10.79 -7.21 6.48
CA PRO A 28 10.23 -6.29 7.45
C PRO A 28 10.91 -4.92 7.40
N ILE A 29 10.11 -3.87 7.53
CA ILE A 29 10.57 -2.53 7.86
C ILE A 29 10.00 -2.17 9.22
N GLN A 30 10.88 -1.78 10.15
CA GLN A 30 10.50 -1.28 11.45
C GLN A 30 11.31 -0.02 11.76
N ILE A 31 10.64 1.11 11.93
CA ILE A 31 11.30 2.40 12.14
C ILE A 31 10.41 3.34 12.97
N THR A 32 11.03 4.18 13.80
CA THR A 32 10.34 5.26 14.51
C THR A 32 10.24 6.49 13.60
N PRO A 33 9.04 6.86 13.10
CA PRO A 33 8.91 7.95 12.13
C PRO A 33 9.21 9.33 12.70
N ILE A 34 8.96 9.54 13.99
CA ILE A 34 9.14 10.81 14.70
C ILE A 34 9.94 10.55 15.97
N LYS A 35 11.14 11.12 16.08
CA LYS A 35 12.06 10.90 17.22
C LYS A 35 11.42 11.18 18.58
N THR A 36 10.60 12.21 18.70
CA THR A 36 9.89 12.57 19.94
C THR A 36 8.78 11.59 20.34
N TYR A 37 8.42 10.65 19.46
CA TYR A 37 7.45 9.56 19.68
C TYR A 37 8.18 8.21 19.63
N SER A 38 9.20 8.04 20.47
CA SER A 38 10.13 6.90 20.42
C SER A 38 9.45 5.52 20.53
N ASN A 39 8.32 5.46 21.21
CA ASN A 39 7.55 4.23 21.41
C ASN A 39 6.48 3.99 20.31
N VAL A 40 6.40 4.86 19.31
CA VAL A 40 5.50 4.69 18.17
C VAL A 40 6.33 4.23 16.96
N VAL A 41 6.06 3.02 16.51
CA VAL A 41 6.83 2.37 15.47
C VAL A 41 5.97 2.18 14.23
N PHE A 42 6.51 2.56 13.07
CA PHE A 42 5.97 2.17 11.78
C PHE A 42 6.47 0.76 11.44
N VAL A 43 5.55 -0.13 11.15
CA VAL A 43 5.86 -1.50 10.74
C VAL A 43 5.26 -1.76 9.37
N GLY A 44 6.02 -2.38 8.50
CA GLY A 44 5.58 -2.81 7.18
C GLY A 44 6.36 -4.01 6.69
N TYR A 45 5.84 -4.67 5.66
CA TYR A 45 6.49 -5.79 5.01
C TYR A 45 6.57 -5.51 3.52
N LEU A 46 7.77 -5.64 2.95
CA LEU A 46 8.02 -5.46 1.53
C LEU A 46 7.87 -6.81 0.83
N ASP A 47 6.87 -6.92 -0.05
CA ASP A 47 6.58 -8.20 -0.71
C ASP A 47 7.79 -8.74 -1.46
N ILE A 48 8.47 -7.90 -2.26
CA ILE A 48 9.70 -8.26 -2.97
C ILE A 48 10.64 -7.07 -3.00
N VAL A 49 11.91 -7.29 -2.67
CA VAL A 49 13.00 -6.34 -2.83
C VAL A 49 14.06 -6.92 -3.75
N MET A 50 14.37 -6.20 -4.81
CA MET A 50 15.40 -6.58 -5.78
C MET A 50 16.49 -5.52 -5.87
N TYR A 51 17.70 -5.93 -6.17
CA TYR A 51 18.86 -5.06 -6.38
C TYR A 51 19.40 -5.23 -7.78
N HIS A 52 19.70 -4.13 -8.44
CA HIS A 52 20.39 -4.09 -9.74
C HIS A 52 21.80 -3.57 -9.56
N GLU A 53 22.75 -4.47 -9.59
CA GLU A 53 24.16 -4.16 -9.33
C GLU A 53 24.75 -3.12 -10.32
N PRO A 54 24.56 -3.24 -11.65
CA PRO A 54 25.17 -2.32 -12.60
C PRO A 54 24.78 -0.85 -12.42
N THR A 55 23.57 -0.57 -11.90
CA THR A 55 23.08 0.80 -11.70
C THR A 55 22.95 1.17 -10.24
N ASN A 56 23.36 0.30 -9.31
CA ASN A 56 23.18 0.47 -7.88
C ASN A 56 21.74 0.90 -7.53
N THR A 57 20.76 0.13 -8.02
CA THR A 57 19.32 0.47 -7.89
C THR A 57 18.61 -0.59 -7.09
N ILE A 58 17.84 -0.17 -6.09
CA ILE A 58 16.85 -1.01 -5.38
C ILE A 58 15.50 -0.89 -6.07
N LYS A 59 14.80 -2.00 -6.25
CA LYS A 59 13.40 -2.02 -6.67
C LYS A 59 12.54 -2.69 -5.63
N ILE A 60 11.57 -1.94 -5.10
CA ILE A 60 10.56 -2.43 -4.16
C ILE A 60 9.29 -2.70 -4.96
N ILE A 61 8.84 -3.94 -4.93
CA ILE A 61 7.66 -4.41 -5.66
C ILE A 61 6.60 -4.79 -4.63
N ASP A 62 5.43 -4.19 -4.74
CA ASP A 62 4.27 -4.55 -3.94
C ASP A 62 3.25 -5.28 -4.81
N ILE A 63 2.92 -6.52 -4.42
CA ILE A 63 2.04 -7.41 -5.17
C ILE A 63 0.59 -7.18 -4.78
N LYS A 64 -0.23 -6.80 -5.73
CA LYS A 64 -1.66 -6.64 -5.52
C LYS A 64 -2.46 -7.59 -6.41
N THR A 65 -3.45 -8.25 -5.84
CA THR A 65 -4.42 -9.00 -6.64
C THR A 65 -5.63 -8.13 -6.97
N SER A 66 -6.13 -8.25 -8.18
CA SER A 66 -7.31 -7.51 -8.63
C SER A 66 -8.19 -8.38 -9.52
N LYS A 67 -9.50 -8.14 -9.51
CA LYS A 67 -10.43 -8.81 -10.44
C LYS A 67 -10.12 -8.37 -11.88
N THR A 68 -9.88 -7.08 -12.09
CA THR A 68 -9.59 -6.45 -13.38
C THR A 68 -8.36 -5.56 -13.29
N THR A 69 -7.99 -4.90 -14.37
CA THR A 69 -6.97 -3.84 -14.37
C THR A 69 -7.34 -2.68 -13.45
N TRP A 70 -6.36 -2.09 -12.80
CA TRP A 70 -6.57 -0.85 -12.07
C TRP A 70 -6.84 0.30 -13.05
N ASN A 71 -7.99 0.93 -12.88
CA ASN A 71 -8.38 2.12 -13.62
C ASN A 71 -7.68 3.38 -13.09
N LYS A 72 -7.90 4.52 -13.74
CA LYS A 72 -7.33 5.82 -13.36
C LYS A 72 -7.69 6.22 -11.92
N LYS A 73 -8.93 5.98 -11.47
CA LYS A 73 -9.39 6.29 -10.10
C LYS A 73 -8.57 5.51 -9.06
N LYS A 74 -8.40 4.20 -9.24
CA LYS A 74 -7.63 3.35 -8.32
C LYS A 74 -6.14 3.71 -8.33
N LYS A 75 -5.57 3.99 -9.49
CA LYS A 75 -4.18 4.44 -9.62
C LYS A 75 -3.93 5.80 -8.97
N ASN A 76 -4.95 6.67 -8.92
CA ASN A 76 -4.86 8.00 -8.30
C ASN A 76 -5.24 8.03 -6.81
N ASP A 77 -5.61 6.89 -6.25
CA ASP A 77 -5.90 6.77 -4.83
C ASP A 77 -4.64 7.05 -4.00
N LYS A 78 -4.67 8.15 -3.26
CA LYS A 78 -3.53 8.64 -2.47
C LYS A 78 -3.17 7.67 -1.35
N GLY A 79 -4.16 7.03 -0.72
CA GLY A 79 -3.93 6.04 0.35
C GLY A 79 -3.17 4.83 -0.18
N VAL A 80 -3.61 4.30 -1.33
CA VAL A 80 -2.93 3.16 -1.97
C VAL A 80 -1.49 3.50 -2.34
N ARG A 81 -1.26 4.67 -2.95
CA ARG A 81 0.10 5.08 -3.34
C ARG A 81 1.01 5.36 -2.15
N SER A 82 0.46 5.94 -1.07
CA SER A 82 1.24 6.32 0.11
C SER A 82 1.92 5.12 0.76
N GLN A 83 1.34 3.93 0.74
CA GLN A 83 1.97 2.71 1.26
C GLN A 83 3.35 2.51 0.63
N LEU A 84 3.40 2.44 -0.68
CA LEU A 84 4.64 2.12 -1.39
C LEU A 84 5.65 3.29 -1.38
N ILE A 85 5.15 4.53 -1.35
CA ILE A 85 5.99 5.73 -1.20
C ILE A 85 6.66 5.77 0.19
N LEU A 86 5.93 5.39 1.25
CA LEU A 86 6.48 5.28 2.60
C LEU A 86 7.51 4.16 2.70
N TYR A 87 7.28 3.03 2.04
CA TYR A 87 8.25 1.95 1.96
C TYR A 87 9.56 2.43 1.32
N LYS A 88 9.49 3.15 0.19
CA LYS A 88 10.67 3.77 -0.43
C LYS A 88 11.43 4.68 0.54
N TYR A 89 10.71 5.58 1.19
CA TYR A 89 11.32 6.55 2.11
C TYR A 89 11.95 5.87 3.33
N PHE A 90 11.21 4.97 3.99
CA PHE A 90 11.71 4.31 5.19
C PHE A 90 12.81 3.29 4.90
N PHE A 91 12.77 2.64 3.75
CA PHE A 91 13.88 1.80 3.28
C PHE A 91 15.16 2.62 3.13
N SER A 92 15.08 3.77 2.44
CA SER A 92 16.21 4.70 2.30
C SER A 92 16.81 5.11 3.66
N LYS A 93 15.94 5.40 4.64
CA LYS A 93 16.37 5.80 5.99
C LYS A 93 16.95 4.67 6.83
N LEU A 94 16.37 3.47 6.70
CA LEU A 94 16.77 2.31 7.50
C LEU A 94 18.11 1.74 7.04
N TYR A 95 18.35 1.74 5.74
CA TYR A 95 19.54 1.14 5.13
C TYR A 95 20.54 2.16 4.61
N ASP A 96 20.35 3.45 4.92
CA ASP A 96 21.18 4.57 4.43
C ASP A 96 21.45 4.50 2.92
N PHE A 97 20.39 4.16 2.14
CA PHE A 97 20.47 3.99 0.71
C PHE A 97 19.91 5.22 -0.02
N PRO A 98 20.60 5.74 -1.07
CA PRO A 98 20.15 6.93 -1.81
C PRO A 98 18.72 6.76 -2.33
N ILE A 99 17.82 7.67 -1.94
CA ILE A 99 16.38 7.56 -2.25
C ILE A 99 16.09 7.66 -3.75
N GLU A 100 16.90 8.37 -4.49
CA GLU A 100 16.86 8.49 -5.95
C GLU A 100 17.15 7.16 -6.65
N ASN A 101 17.91 6.29 -6.03
CA ASN A 101 18.26 4.96 -6.53
C ASN A 101 17.24 3.88 -6.08
N ILE A 102 16.12 4.28 -5.50
CA ILE A 102 15.05 3.35 -5.14
C ILE A 102 13.88 3.52 -6.10
N GLU A 103 13.61 2.49 -6.87
CA GLU A 103 12.40 2.36 -7.68
C GLU A 103 11.29 1.67 -6.90
N ILE A 104 10.04 2.00 -7.21
CA ILE A 104 8.86 1.36 -6.61
C ILE A 104 7.85 1.03 -7.70
N GLU A 105 7.21 -0.13 -7.58
CA GLU A 105 6.14 -0.51 -8.51
C GLU A 105 5.09 -1.40 -7.86
N PHE A 106 3.84 -1.23 -8.27
CA PHE A 106 2.77 -2.17 -8.01
C PHE A 106 2.75 -3.23 -9.09
N PHE A 107 2.84 -4.48 -8.66
CA PHE A 107 2.72 -5.66 -9.54
C PHE A 107 1.31 -6.24 -9.39
N ILE A 108 0.42 -5.85 -10.30
CA ILE A 108 -1.00 -6.15 -10.19
C ILE A 108 -1.33 -7.42 -10.96
N VAL A 109 -1.69 -8.47 -10.22
CA VAL A 109 -2.08 -9.77 -10.77
C VAL A 109 -3.58 -9.82 -10.96
N LYS A 110 -4.04 -9.91 -12.20
CA LYS A 110 -5.46 -10.10 -12.51
C LYS A 110 -5.88 -11.53 -12.22
N ARG A 111 -6.87 -11.69 -11.32
CA ARG A 111 -7.40 -13.02 -10.94
C ARG A 111 -8.22 -13.65 -12.05
N LYS A 112 -8.96 -12.83 -12.82
CA LYS A 112 -9.73 -13.27 -13.98
C LYS A 112 -9.21 -12.60 -15.26
N LEU A 113 -9.22 -13.32 -16.34
CA LEU A 113 -9.14 -12.80 -17.70
C LEU A 113 -10.53 -12.94 -18.31
N TYR A 114 -10.85 -12.12 -19.30
CA TYR A 114 -12.12 -12.27 -20.01
C TYR A 114 -12.12 -13.57 -20.82
N GLU A 115 -13.22 -14.27 -20.81
CA GLU A 115 -13.44 -15.41 -21.69
C GLU A 115 -13.93 -14.89 -23.06
N ASN A 116 -13.67 -15.62 -24.12
CA ASN A 116 -14.09 -15.29 -25.49
C ASN A 116 -13.62 -13.90 -25.97
N CYS A 117 -12.33 -13.65 -25.88
CA CYS A 117 -11.72 -12.37 -26.25
C CYS A 117 -10.77 -12.57 -27.42
N ASP A 118 -10.99 -11.85 -28.51
CA ASP A 118 -10.21 -11.97 -29.77
C ASP A 118 -8.78 -11.40 -29.70
N PHE A 119 -8.42 -10.81 -28.56
CA PHE A 119 -7.10 -10.22 -28.35
C PHE A 119 -6.37 -10.82 -27.14
N VAL A 120 -5.03 -10.80 -27.19
CA VAL A 120 -4.18 -11.29 -26.13
C VAL A 120 -4.30 -10.43 -24.87
N GLN A 121 -4.72 -11.04 -23.79
CA GLN A 121 -4.86 -10.36 -22.51
C GLN A 121 -3.60 -10.52 -21.65
N LYS A 122 -3.12 -9.40 -21.11
CA LYS A 122 -2.03 -9.41 -20.13
C LYS A 122 -2.59 -9.72 -18.73
N ARG A 123 -2.10 -10.79 -18.09
CA ARG A 123 -2.44 -11.13 -16.70
C ARG A 123 -1.85 -10.14 -15.70
N ILE A 124 -0.73 -9.54 -16.03
CA ILE A 124 0.00 -8.61 -15.17
C ILE A 124 -0.17 -7.18 -15.67
N GLN A 125 -0.42 -6.27 -14.74
CA GLN A 125 -0.33 -4.84 -14.94
C GLN A 125 0.72 -4.27 -14.00
N ILE A 126 1.72 -3.59 -14.54
CA ILE A 126 2.68 -2.82 -13.76
C ILE A 126 2.17 -1.38 -13.62
N PHE A 127 2.27 -0.83 -12.43
CA PHE A 127 1.99 0.58 -12.17
C PHE A 127 3.06 1.17 -11.27
N VAL A 128 3.77 2.18 -11.79
CA VAL A 128 4.76 2.96 -11.07
C VAL A 128 4.09 4.23 -10.57
N PRO A 129 3.89 4.39 -9.25
CA PRO A 129 3.30 5.62 -8.71
C PRO A 129 4.32 6.76 -8.71
N PRO A 130 3.88 8.02 -8.92
CA PRO A 130 4.74 9.18 -8.72
C PRO A 130 5.31 9.19 -7.29
N SER A 131 6.63 9.18 -7.16
CA SER A 131 7.33 9.08 -5.87
C SER A 131 8.41 10.15 -5.67
N GLY A 132 8.24 11.32 -6.28
CA GLY A 132 9.11 12.47 -6.08
C GLY A 132 8.85 13.14 -4.71
N LYS A 133 9.66 14.18 -4.41
CA LYS A 133 9.65 14.91 -3.12
C LYS A 133 8.25 15.32 -2.64
N THR A 134 7.40 15.83 -3.54
CA THR A 134 6.02 16.22 -3.19
C THR A 134 5.18 15.04 -2.70
N SER A 135 5.26 13.89 -3.38
CA SER A 135 4.52 12.68 -2.99
C SER A 135 5.01 12.11 -1.66
N ILE A 136 6.33 12.14 -1.44
CA ILE A 136 6.95 11.70 -0.19
C ILE A 136 6.50 12.59 0.96
N ASN A 137 6.62 13.92 0.81
CA ASN A 137 6.21 14.87 1.84
C ASN A 137 4.72 14.74 2.19
N PHE A 138 3.86 14.54 1.18
CA PHE A 138 2.44 14.29 1.41
C PHE A 138 2.20 13.01 2.23
N SER A 139 2.87 11.91 1.88
CA SER A 139 2.71 10.64 2.58
C SER A 139 3.25 10.69 4.01
N LEU A 140 4.38 11.36 4.22
CA LEU A 140 4.96 11.60 5.56
C LEU A 140 4.04 12.47 6.41
N LYS A 141 3.45 13.51 5.82
CA LYS A 141 2.49 14.36 6.54
C LYS A 141 1.33 13.54 7.09
N ILE A 142 0.75 12.65 6.29
CA ILE A 142 -0.35 11.77 6.73
C ILE A 142 0.05 10.94 7.94
N VAL A 143 1.24 10.29 7.90
CA VAL A 143 1.73 9.48 9.01
C VAL A 143 2.00 10.33 10.25
N ASN A 144 2.66 11.46 10.08
CA ASN A 144 3.00 12.36 11.17
C ASN A 144 1.74 12.96 11.83
N ASP A 145 0.74 13.37 11.03
CA ASP A 145 -0.53 13.89 11.52
C ASP A 145 -1.30 12.79 12.27
N PHE A 146 -1.27 11.55 11.78
CA PHE A 146 -1.86 10.40 12.46
C PHE A 146 -1.20 10.13 13.82
N ILE A 147 0.13 10.07 13.85
CA ILE A 147 0.89 9.82 15.09
C ILE A 147 0.57 10.90 16.13
N LYS A 148 0.72 12.18 15.77
CA LYS A 148 0.48 13.31 16.68
C LYS A 148 -0.95 13.39 17.18
N ARG A 149 -1.91 12.90 16.40
CA ARG A 149 -3.33 12.93 16.74
C ARG A 149 -3.75 11.76 17.62
N CYS A 150 -3.10 10.62 17.48
CA CYS A 150 -3.54 9.38 18.11
C CYS A 150 -2.67 8.93 19.28
N PHE A 151 -1.45 9.46 19.40
CA PHE A 151 -0.50 9.03 20.42
C PHE A 151 0.09 10.21 21.20
N GLU A 152 0.34 9.99 22.47
CA GLU A 152 1.22 10.82 23.29
C GLU A 152 2.70 10.53 22.95
N PRO A 153 3.66 11.42 23.28
CA PRO A 153 5.08 11.17 23.04
C PRO A 153 5.63 9.87 23.64
N ASN A 154 5.05 9.42 24.76
CA ASN A 154 5.40 8.14 25.41
C ASN A 154 4.80 6.91 24.70
N GLY A 155 4.03 7.11 23.63
CA GLY A 155 3.39 6.04 22.85
C GLY A 155 2.00 5.62 23.34
N LYS A 156 1.50 6.21 24.44
CA LYS A 156 0.14 5.96 24.92
C LYS A 156 -0.88 6.48 23.90
N ILE A 157 -1.96 5.74 23.70
CA ILE A 157 -3.07 6.18 22.84
C ILE A 157 -3.81 7.32 23.53
N ILE A 158 -4.05 8.40 22.81
CA ILE A 158 -4.84 9.52 23.30
C ILE A 158 -6.32 9.11 23.36
N GLU A 159 -6.89 9.09 24.54
CA GLU A 159 -8.31 8.81 24.74
C GLU A 159 -9.14 10.04 24.39
N GLN A 160 -9.79 10.02 23.24
CA GLN A 160 -10.66 11.07 22.75
C GLN A 160 -11.75 10.54 21.81
N HIS A 161 -12.80 11.32 21.63
CA HIS A 161 -13.81 11.00 20.63
C HIS A 161 -13.30 11.31 19.21
N TYR A 162 -12.89 10.28 18.50
CA TYR A 162 -12.49 10.39 17.10
C TYR A 162 -13.70 10.58 16.20
N LYS A 163 -13.60 11.53 15.26
CA LYS A 163 -14.65 11.76 14.27
C LYS A 163 -14.86 10.52 13.41
N LYS A 164 -16.06 9.99 13.39
CA LYS A 164 -16.41 8.81 12.59
C LYS A 164 -16.36 9.14 11.09
N ASN A 165 -15.73 8.29 10.32
CA ASN A 165 -15.72 8.39 8.86
C ASN A 165 -16.95 7.67 8.28
N ILE A 166 -18.09 8.36 8.34
CA ILE A 166 -19.37 7.82 7.84
C ILE A 166 -19.42 7.97 6.31
N SER A 167 -19.30 6.84 5.62
CA SER A 167 -19.47 6.76 4.16
C SER A 167 -20.07 5.42 3.78
N GLU A 168 -20.65 5.32 2.59
CA GLU A 168 -21.20 4.05 2.09
C GLU A 168 -20.16 2.93 2.14
N TRP A 169 -18.92 3.22 1.75
CA TRP A 169 -17.84 2.23 1.73
C TRP A 169 -17.35 1.83 3.11
N SER A 170 -17.10 2.78 3.99
CA SER A 170 -16.61 2.48 5.34
C SER A 170 -17.65 1.81 6.23
N CYS A 171 -18.95 2.04 5.95
CA CYS A 171 -20.03 1.50 6.77
C CYS A 171 -20.64 0.21 6.22
N ARG A 172 -20.47 -0.11 4.93
CA ARG A 172 -21.13 -1.26 4.29
C ARG A 172 -20.84 -2.59 5.01
N PHE A 173 -19.60 -2.82 5.39
CA PHE A 173 -19.13 -4.06 6.05
C PHE A 173 -18.61 -3.82 7.46
N CYS A 174 -18.93 -2.68 8.08
CA CYS A 174 -18.49 -2.35 9.42
C CYS A 174 -19.21 -3.24 10.45
N PRO A 175 -18.50 -3.97 11.32
CA PRO A 175 -19.12 -4.80 12.34
C PRO A 175 -19.87 -3.98 13.41
N TRP A 176 -19.46 -2.74 13.63
CA TRP A 176 -20.08 -1.79 14.57
C TRP A 176 -21.23 -0.99 13.96
N LYS A 177 -21.65 -1.34 12.75
CA LYS A 177 -22.77 -0.68 12.08
C LYS A 177 -24.07 -0.94 12.84
N PHE A 178 -24.72 0.17 13.26
CA PHE A 178 -25.95 0.15 14.09
C PHE A 178 -25.79 -0.39 15.51
N ASP A 179 -24.56 -0.56 15.98
CA ASP A 179 -24.31 -0.80 17.40
C ASP A 179 -24.79 0.41 18.22
N GLU A 180 -25.59 0.16 19.27
CA GLU A 180 -26.25 1.22 20.04
C GLU A 180 -25.29 2.12 20.78
N VAL A 181 -24.16 1.57 21.24
CA VAL A 181 -23.14 2.27 22.00
C VAL A 181 -22.13 2.94 21.06
N ASN A 182 -21.54 2.16 20.13
CA ASN A 182 -20.43 2.61 19.32
C ASN A 182 -20.86 3.32 18.03
N CYS A 183 -21.99 2.95 17.45
CA CYS A 183 -22.51 3.54 16.22
C CYS A 183 -24.03 3.51 16.17
N PRO A 184 -24.73 4.30 17.03
CA PRO A 184 -26.17 4.32 17.06
C PRO A 184 -26.75 4.70 15.69
N LYS A 185 -27.97 4.29 15.43
CA LYS A 185 -28.70 4.56 14.19
C LYS A 185 -28.62 6.06 13.83
N ASN A 186 -27.87 6.38 12.78
CA ASN A 186 -27.67 7.75 12.33
C ASN A 186 -28.48 7.95 11.03
N PRO A 187 -29.33 8.99 10.94
CA PRO A 187 -30.13 9.26 9.74
C PRO A 187 -29.31 9.40 8.46
N LYS A 188 -28.09 9.96 8.55
CA LYS A 188 -27.16 10.01 7.41
C LYS A 188 -26.70 8.62 6.99
N LEU A 189 -26.45 7.74 7.95
CA LEU A 189 -26.00 6.37 7.67
C LEU A 189 -27.14 5.55 7.04
N LEU A 190 -28.36 5.67 7.55
CA LEU A 190 -29.55 5.03 6.97
C LEU A 190 -29.75 5.47 5.51
N LYS A 191 -29.70 6.77 5.23
CA LYS A 191 -29.78 7.34 3.87
C LYS A 191 -28.69 6.84 2.94
N LEU A 192 -27.43 6.82 3.41
CA LEU A 192 -26.29 6.37 2.62
C LEU A 192 -26.33 4.87 2.27
N LEU A 193 -26.89 4.06 3.15
CA LEU A 193 -26.99 2.61 2.97
C LEU A 193 -28.30 2.20 2.30
N LYS A 194 -29.15 3.17 1.93
CA LYS A 194 -30.48 2.92 1.31
C LYS A 194 -31.34 1.95 2.13
N ILE A 195 -31.25 2.03 3.44
CA ILE A 195 -32.05 1.29 4.38
C ILE A 195 -33.18 2.23 4.80
N ALA A 196 -34.35 2.00 4.23
CA ALA A 196 -35.58 2.70 4.60
C ALA A 196 -36.19 2.08 5.85
#